data_65e99a0549232c74a409124e668adf21
#
_entry.id   65e99a0549232c74a409124e668adf21
#
_cell.length_a   1.000
_cell.length_b   1.000
_cell.length_c   1.000
_cell.angle_alpha   90.00
_cell.angle_beta   90.00
_cell.angle_gamma   90.00
#
_symmetry.space_group_name_H-M   'P 1'
#
loop_
_entity.id
_entity.type
_entity.pdbx_description
1 polymer ?
#
loop_
_entity_poly.entity_id
_entity_poly.type
_entity_poly.pdbx_seq_one_letter_code
_entity_poly.pdbx_strand_id
1 'polypeptide(L)'
;RLSLVGSEMCIRDSVVVVRGEAKLFLAGPPLLKAATGEVATDEELGGAEMHAQVAGTAEYLAENDADGIRIVREIVSLLPWNARLPVQPARTWNEPLYPIDELLGLIPDDPKKPYDAREIIARLADGSQFLEFKGEFDAQTLCGHLQIQGRPCGFIGNNGPITPQGASKAAQFIQLCDQSQTPLLFFHNTTGFMVGTESEQQGVIKHGAKMIQAVANARVPKLTIVVGGSYGAGNYAMCGRGLDPRFIFAWPNSRTAVMGGAQAGKVLRIVTEAKHAKNGQEADPKMLDMLEQVTAQKLDSQSTALYGSANLWDDGLIDPRDTRTLLCLLYTSPSPRD
;
A
#
# COMPACT_ATOMS: atom_id res chain seq x y z
N ARG A 1 -11.11 -21.72 28.18
CA ARG A 1 -10.17 -20.64 27.81
C ARG A 1 -8.82 -21.29 27.58
N LEU A 2 -8.43 -21.48 26.34
CA LEU A 2 -7.10 -21.92 25.97
C LEU A 2 -6.27 -20.66 25.69
N SER A 3 -5.37 -20.30 26.61
CA SER A 3 -4.31 -19.35 26.30
C SER A 3 -3.25 -20.11 25.50
N LEU A 4 -3.20 -19.87 24.23
CA LEU A 4 -2.18 -20.44 23.35
C LEU A 4 -0.98 -19.51 23.36
N VAL A 5 -0.02 -19.80 24.21
CA VAL A 5 1.24 -19.04 24.30
C VAL A 5 2.31 -19.78 23.49
N GLY A 6 2.89 -19.11 22.51
CA GLY A 6 4.17 -19.47 21.90
C GLY A 6 4.14 -20.11 20.52
N SER A 7 3.24 -21.04 20.21
CA SER A 7 3.19 -21.67 18.87
C SER A 7 2.54 -20.80 17.80
N GLU A 8 1.76 -19.83 18.19
CA GLU A 8 0.94 -19.01 17.30
C GLU A 8 1.64 -17.76 16.77
N MET A 9 2.69 -17.32 17.42
CA MET A 9 3.43 -16.13 16.98
C MET A 9 4.18 -16.32 15.65
N CYS A 10 4.44 -17.57 15.26
CA CYS A 10 5.28 -17.89 14.10
C CYS A 10 4.55 -18.55 12.93
N ILE A 11 3.32 -19.02 13.10
CA ILE A 11 2.63 -19.87 12.11
C ILE A 11 1.25 -19.37 11.67
N ARG A 12 0.81 -18.19 12.16
CA ARG A 12 -0.46 -17.60 11.77
C ARG A 12 -0.28 -16.65 10.59
N ASP A 13 -1.10 -16.85 9.57
CA ASP A 13 -1.15 -15.97 8.42
C ASP A 13 -2.14 -14.80 8.63
N SER A 14 -3.21 -15.06 9.40
CA SER A 14 -4.25 -14.06 9.69
C SER A 14 -4.88 -14.30 11.06
N VAL A 15 -5.10 -13.24 11.79
CA VAL A 15 -5.76 -13.22 13.10
C VAL A 15 -7.03 -12.39 13.01
N VAL A 16 -8.15 -13.02 13.34
CA VAL A 16 -9.43 -12.34 13.51
C VAL A 16 -9.70 -12.21 15.00
N VAL A 17 -9.85 -10.99 15.50
CA VAL A 17 -10.16 -10.70 16.90
C VAL A 17 -11.57 -10.14 17.03
N VAL A 18 -12.26 -10.52 18.10
CA VAL A 18 -13.61 -10.02 18.38
C VAL A 18 -13.51 -8.88 19.38
N ARG A 19 -14.14 -7.76 19.06
CA ARG A 19 -14.16 -6.53 19.84
C ARG A 19 -14.68 -6.79 21.26
N GLY A 20 -13.98 -6.28 22.27
CA GLY A 20 -14.32 -6.43 23.67
C GLY A 20 -14.21 -7.85 24.28
N GLU A 21 -13.90 -8.89 23.48
CA GLU A 21 -13.78 -10.27 23.93
C GLU A 21 -12.35 -10.84 23.80
N ALA A 22 -11.64 -10.46 22.74
CA ALA A 22 -10.31 -10.97 22.48
C ALA A 22 -9.28 -10.35 23.43
N LYS A 23 -8.44 -11.23 24.01
CA LYS A 23 -7.34 -10.84 24.91
C LYS A 23 -6.11 -11.65 24.55
N LEU A 24 -5.08 -10.94 24.05
CA LEU A 24 -3.83 -11.52 23.61
C LEU A 24 -2.67 -10.84 24.33
N PHE A 25 -1.97 -11.54 25.22
CA PHE A 25 -0.77 -11.01 25.87
C PHE A 25 0.31 -12.06 26.04
N LEU A 26 1.55 -11.60 26.01
CA LEU A 26 2.68 -12.42 26.45
C LEU A 26 2.65 -12.62 27.96
N ALA A 27 2.35 -11.53 28.70
CA ALA A 27 2.25 -11.50 30.15
C ALA A 27 0.98 -10.74 30.55
N GLY A 28 0.05 -11.38 31.21
CA GLY A 28 -1.21 -10.72 31.66
C GLY A 28 -0.96 -9.69 32.77
N PRO A 29 -1.98 -8.84 33.11
CA PRO A 29 -1.84 -7.75 34.08
C PRO A 29 -1.25 -8.15 35.44
N PRO A 30 -1.60 -9.33 36.02
CA PRO A 30 -0.98 -9.74 37.29
C PRO A 30 0.54 -9.97 37.18
N LEU A 31 1.00 -10.54 36.08
CA LEU A 31 2.42 -10.79 35.87
C LEU A 31 3.17 -9.49 35.55
N LEU A 32 2.56 -8.59 34.77
CA LEU A 32 3.09 -7.26 34.48
C LEU A 32 3.33 -6.52 35.81
N LYS A 33 2.32 -6.46 36.68
CA LYS A 33 2.42 -5.80 37.99
C LYS A 33 3.51 -6.42 38.87
N ALA A 34 3.65 -7.73 38.89
CA ALA A 34 4.65 -8.41 39.67
C ALA A 34 6.08 -8.17 39.18
N ALA A 35 6.24 -8.05 37.84
CA ALA A 35 7.55 -7.91 37.23
C ALA A 35 8.04 -6.44 37.16
N THR A 36 7.15 -5.48 36.95
CA THR A 36 7.52 -4.08 36.68
C THR A 36 6.89 -3.08 37.67
N GLY A 37 5.87 -3.47 38.41
CA GLY A 37 5.05 -2.60 39.26
C GLY A 37 3.98 -1.82 38.48
N GLU A 38 3.94 -1.93 37.15
CA GLU A 38 2.97 -1.29 36.28
C GLU A 38 1.59 -1.91 36.44
N VAL A 39 0.55 -1.07 36.40
CA VAL A 39 -0.86 -1.50 36.45
C VAL A 39 -1.52 -1.12 35.14
N ALA A 40 -1.97 -2.11 34.41
CA ALA A 40 -2.73 -1.94 33.18
C ALA A 40 -3.97 -2.83 33.22
N THR A 41 -5.02 -2.44 32.51
CA THR A 41 -6.20 -3.28 32.30
C THR A 41 -5.95 -4.33 31.21
N ASP A 42 -6.77 -5.35 31.14
CA ASP A 42 -6.72 -6.36 30.08
C ASP A 42 -6.83 -5.71 28.70
N GLU A 43 -7.73 -4.73 28.54
CA GLU A 43 -7.97 -4.02 27.27
C GLU A 43 -6.76 -3.15 26.87
N GLU A 44 -6.16 -2.43 27.80
CA GLU A 44 -4.97 -1.61 27.52
C GLU A 44 -3.75 -2.46 27.15
N LEU A 45 -3.60 -3.62 27.80
CA LEU A 45 -2.43 -4.48 27.62
C LEU A 45 -2.55 -5.38 26.40
N GLY A 46 -3.73 -5.87 26.07
CA GLY A 46 -3.91 -6.86 25.03
C GLY A 46 -5.35 -7.03 24.55
N GLY A 47 -6.14 -5.96 24.55
CA GLY A 47 -7.49 -5.94 23.97
C GLY A 47 -7.48 -5.98 22.45
N ALA A 48 -8.64 -6.27 21.85
CA ALA A 48 -8.83 -6.40 20.43
C ALA A 48 -8.42 -5.11 19.69
N GLU A 49 -8.86 -3.96 20.18
CA GLU A 49 -8.55 -2.64 19.59
C GLU A 49 -7.05 -2.32 19.67
N MET A 50 -6.41 -2.63 20.79
CA MET A 50 -4.97 -2.42 20.93
C MET A 50 -4.20 -3.23 19.89
N HIS A 51 -4.56 -4.49 19.67
CA HIS A 51 -3.93 -5.34 18.67
C HIS A 51 -4.22 -4.93 17.24
N ALA A 52 -5.43 -4.44 16.96
CA ALA A 52 -5.83 -4.02 15.62
C ALA A 52 -5.27 -2.64 15.23
N GLN A 53 -5.25 -1.66 16.16
CA GLN A 53 -4.99 -0.26 15.85
C GLN A 53 -3.56 0.17 16.22
N VAL A 54 -3.01 -0.37 17.32
CA VAL A 54 -1.72 0.08 17.86
C VAL A 54 -0.60 -0.90 17.55
N ALA A 55 -0.74 -2.16 17.91
CA ALA A 55 0.30 -3.17 17.71
C ALA A 55 0.31 -3.74 16.29
N GLY A 56 -0.83 -3.71 15.57
CA GLY A 56 -0.97 -4.29 14.24
C GLY A 56 -0.78 -5.80 14.19
N THR A 57 -1.02 -6.50 15.30
CA THR A 57 -0.89 -7.95 15.42
C THR A 57 -2.19 -8.70 15.10
N ALA A 58 -3.31 -8.00 15.01
CA ALA A 58 -4.58 -8.51 14.52
C ALA A 58 -4.86 -7.94 13.12
N GLU A 59 -5.14 -8.82 12.17
CA GLU A 59 -5.40 -8.46 10.77
C GLU A 59 -6.84 -8.03 10.55
N TYR A 60 -7.77 -8.60 11.31
CA TYR A 60 -9.20 -8.33 11.17
C TYR A 60 -9.84 -8.15 12.56
N LEU A 61 -10.65 -7.11 12.69
CA LEU A 61 -11.41 -6.79 13.87
C LEU A 61 -12.89 -7.05 13.59
N ALA A 62 -13.47 -8.03 14.27
CA ALA A 62 -14.87 -8.42 14.16
C ALA A 62 -15.71 -7.77 15.26
N GLU A 63 -16.94 -7.40 14.95
CA GLU A 63 -17.87 -6.79 15.92
C GLU A 63 -18.43 -7.82 16.91
N ASN A 64 -18.54 -9.09 16.48
CA ASN A 64 -19.01 -10.22 17.29
C ASN A 64 -18.59 -11.54 16.64
N ASP A 65 -18.88 -12.68 17.31
CA ASP A 65 -18.54 -14.01 16.81
C ASP A 65 -19.10 -14.32 15.42
N ALA A 66 -20.35 -13.91 15.15
CA ALA A 66 -20.98 -14.15 13.86
C ALA A 66 -20.24 -13.39 12.73
N ASP A 67 -19.82 -12.15 13.00
CA ASP A 67 -19.01 -11.36 12.07
C ASP A 67 -17.60 -11.96 11.93
N GLY A 68 -17.00 -12.45 12.99
CA GLY A 68 -15.74 -13.18 12.96
C GLY A 68 -15.80 -14.41 12.05
N ILE A 69 -16.86 -15.20 12.15
CA ILE A 69 -17.10 -16.36 11.27
C ILE A 69 -17.29 -15.92 9.82
N ARG A 70 -18.01 -14.83 9.56
CA ARG A 70 -18.19 -14.25 8.21
C ARG A 70 -16.84 -13.88 7.60
N ILE A 71 -16.00 -13.15 8.33
CA ILE A 71 -14.65 -12.75 7.88
C ILE A 71 -13.79 -13.98 7.57
N VAL A 72 -13.75 -14.98 8.45
CA VAL A 72 -12.98 -16.22 8.20
C VAL A 72 -13.46 -16.94 6.94
N ARG A 73 -14.79 -17.03 6.72
CA ARG A 73 -15.36 -17.62 5.50
C ARG A 73 -14.94 -16.85 4.25
N GLU A 74 -14.91 -15.52 4.34
CA GLU A 74 -14.48 -14.66 3.24
C GLU A 74 -12.99 -14.87 2.92
N ILE A 75 -12.12 -14.88 3.92
CA ILE A 75 -10.68 -15.20 3.75
C ILE A 75 -10.52 -16.55 3.03
N VAL A 76 -11.18 -17.59 3.54
CA VAL A 76 -11.10 -18.95 2.97
C VAL A 76 -11.61 -18.99 1.52
N SER A 77 -12.66 -18.22 1.19
CA SER A 77 -13.21 -18.19 -0.17
C SER A 77 -12.26 -17.57 -1.20
N LEU A 78 -11.35 -16.71 -0.75
CA LEU A 78 -10.36 -16.03 -1.59
C LEU A 78 -9.08 -16.85 -1.81
N LEU A 79 -8.90 -17.94 -1.06
CA LEU A 79 -7.75 -18.82 -1.26
C LEU A 79 -7.90 -19.66 -2.55
N PRO A 80 -6.82 -19.85 -3.33
CA PRO A 80 -6.87 -20.52 -4.63
C PRO A 80 -6.92 -22.05 -4.48
N TRP A 81 -7.88 -22.57 -3.73
CA TRP A 81 -8.04 -24.02 -3.45
C TRP A 81 -8.05 -24.89 -4.71
N ASN A 82 -8.62 -24.35 -5.79
CA ASN A 82 -8.81 -25.05 -7.05
C ASN A 82 -7.65 -24.84 -8.04
N ALA A 83 -6.59 -24.13 -7.67
CA ALA A 83 -5.48 -23.83 -8.58
C ALA A 83 -4.76 -25.08 -9.12
N ARG A 84 -4.90 -26.22 -8.44
CA ARG A 84 -4.32 -27.52 -8.82
C ARG A 84 -5.30 -28.47 -9.52
N LEU A 85 -6.56 -28.04 -9.70
CA LEU A 85 -7.55 -28.88 -10.39
C LEU A 85 -7.37 -28.75 -11.91
N PRO A 86 -7.45 -29.86 -12.67
CA PRO A 86 -7.26 -29.84 -14.12
C PRO A 86 -8.35 -29.08 -14.89
N VAL A 87 -9.53 -28.89 -14.31
CA VAL A 87 -10.63 -28.13 -14.89
C VAL A 87 -11.01 -27.00 -13.95
N GLN A 88 -10.77 -25.78 -14.37
CA GLN A 88 -11.28 -24.62 -13.64
C GLN A 88 -12.74 -24.40 -14.05
N PRO A 89 -13.69 -24.34 -13.09
CA PRO A 89 -15.07 -24.02 -13.40
C PRO A 89 -15.17 -22.63 -14.06
N ALA A 90 -16.19 -22.44 -14.92
CA ALA A 90 -16.49 -21.12 -15.45
C ALA A 90 -16.69 -20.14 -14.28
N ARG A 91 -15.95 -19.03 -14.32
CA ARG A 91 -16.02 -18.03 -13.27
C ARG A 91 -17.22 -17.14 -13.54
N THR A 92 -18.07 -17.01 -12.56
CA THR A 92 -19.13 -16.00 -12.53
C THR A 92 -18.66 -14.84 -11.65
N TRP A 93 -18.99 -13.63 -12.01
CA TRP A 93 -18.69 -12.43 -11.22
C TRP A 93 -19.86 -11.46 -11.28
N ASN A 94 -19.91 -10.57 -10.32
CA ASN A 94 -20.85 -9.45 -10.34
C ASN A 94 -20.10 -8.20 -10.82
N GLU A 95 -20.74 -7.39 -11.65
CA GLU A 95 -20.17 -6.10 -12.01
C GLU A 95 -20.06 -5.19 -10.77
N PRO A 96 -19.13 -4.22 -10.76
CA PRO A 96 -19.08 -3.22 -9.70
C PRO A 96 -20.41 -2.50 -9.53
N LEU A 97 -20.73 -2.12 -8.30
CA LEU A 97 -21.96 -1.38 -7.99
C LEU A 97 -21.93 0.06 -8.50
N TYR A 98 -20.74 0.60 -8.72
CA TYR A 98 -20.51 1.97 -9.17
C TYR A 98 -20.03 1.98 -10.62
N PRO A 99 -20.51 2.92 -11.45
CA PRO A 99 -20.11 3.02 -12.85
C PRO A 99 -18.61 3.31 -13.00
N ILE A 100 -17.97 2.61 -13.92
CA ILE A 100 -16.53 2.78 -14.16
C ILE A 100 -16.19 4.18 -14.73
N ASP A 101 -17.12 4.82 -15.44
CA ASP A 101 -16.96 6.17 -16.00
C ASP A 101 -16.73 7.24 -14.92
N GLU A 102 -17.17 7.00 -13.69
CA GLU A 102 -16.94 7.90 -12.57
C GLU A 102 -15.46 8.02 -12.18
N LEU A 103 -14.60 7.06 -12.59
CA LEU A 103 -13.17 7.16 -12.39
C LEU A 103 -12.56 8.44 -12.99
N LEU A 104 -13.13 8.96 -14.07
CA LEU A 104 -12.64 10.18 -14.71
C LEU A 104 -12.82 11.44 -13.85
N GLY A 105 -13.82 11.44 -12.96
CA GLY A 105 -14.09 12.56 -12.06
C GLY A 105 -13.65 12.34 -10.62
N LEU A 106 -13.17 11.14 -10.30
CA LEU A 106 -12.80 10.76 -8.93
C LEU A 106 -11.49 11.38 -8.47
N ILE A 107 -10.51 11.47 -9.37
CA ILE A 107 -9.19 11.96 -9.05
C ILE A 107 -9.15 13.47 -9.24
N PRO A 108 -8.82 14.23 -8.17
CA PRO A 108 -8.74 15.68 -8.27
C PRO A 108 -7.68 16.15 -9.27
N ASP A 109 -7.94 17.24 -9.97
CA ASP A 109 -6.95 17.91 -10.83
C ASP A 109 -5.75 18.44 -10.04
N ASP A 110 -5.98 18.83 -8.78
CA ASP A 110 -4.93 19.25 -7.86
C ASP A 110 -4.36 18.01 -7.14
N PRO A 111 -3.10 17.62 -7.41
CA PRO A 111 -2.49 16.44 -6.81
C PRO A 111 -2.26 16.57 -5.28
N LYS A 112 -2.48 17.76 -4.71
CA LYS A 112 -2.42 17.98 -3.26
C LYS A 112 -3.73 17.66 -2.55
N LYS A 113 -4.83 17.52 -3.29
CA LYS A 113 -6.11 17.13 -2.71
C LYS A 113 -6.13 15.61 -2.50
N PRO A 114 -6.28 15.15 -1.25
CA PRO A 114 -6.38 13.73 -0.97
C PRO A 114 -7.72 13.17 -1.48
N TYR A 115 -7.70 11.92 -1.87
CA TYR A 115 -8.89 11.12 -2.13
C TYR A 115 -8.67 9.71 -1.58
N ASP A 116 -9.75 8.99 -1.31
CA ASP A 116 -9.64 7.63 -0.80
C ASP A 116 -9.52 6.63 -1.97
N ALA A 117 -8.45 5.87 -2.01
CA ALA A 117 -8.24 4.86 -3.05
C ALA A 117 -9.27 3.71 -2.99
N ARG A 118 -10.03 3.57 -1.90
CA ARG A 118 -11.19 2.66 -1.83
C ARG A 118 -12.27 3.02 -2.85
N GLU A 119 -12.38 4.30 -3.21
CA GLU A 119 -13.29 4.75 -4.26
C GLU A 119 -12.92 4.20 -5.64
N ILE A 120 -11.61 4.06 -5.92
CA ILE A 120 -11.15 3.38 -7.14
C ILE A 120 -11.51 1.89 -7.07
N ILE A 121 -11.23 1.24 -5.93
CA ILE A 121 -11.53 -0.18 -5.72
C ILE A 121 -13.02 -0.46 -5.93
N ALA A 122 -13.90 0.41 -5.41
CA ALA A 122 -15.35 0.26 -5.53
C ALA A 122 -15.85 0.25 -6.97
N ARG A 123 -15.09 0.81 -7.93
CA ARG A 123 -15.41 0.86 -9.36
C ARG A 123 -14.68 -0.21 -10.19
N LEU A 124 -13.74 -0.92 -9.58
CA LEU A 124 -12.96 -1.95 -10.27
C LEU A 124 -13.26 -3.36 -9.75
N ALA A 125 -13.48 -3.52 -8.45
CA ALA A 125 -13.67 -4.81 -7.82
C ALA A 125 -15.05 -5.40 -8.10
N ASP A 126 -15.13 -6.71 -8.23
CA ASP A 126 -16.36 -7.45 -8.42
C ASP A 126 -17.34 -7.19 -7.28
N GLY A 127 -18.56 -6.75 -7.62
CA GLY A 127 -19.58 -6.35 -6.65
C GLY A 127 -19.13 -5.24 -5.70
N SER A 128 -18.09 -4.48 -6.05
CA SER A 128 -17.46 -3.45 -5.22
C SER A 128 -16.95 -3.98 -3.86
N GLN A 129 -16.61 -5.27 -3.82
CA GLN A 129 -16.18 -5.93 -2.59
C GLN A 129 -14.68 -5.82 -2.38
N PHE A 130 -14.29 -5.47 -1.16
CA PHE A 130 -12.90 -5.37 -0.73
C PHE A 130 -12.77 -5.87 0.70
N LEU A 131 -12.04 -6.97 0.90
CA LEU A 131 -11.68 -7.47 2.22
C LEU A 131 -10.37 -6.81 2.64
N GLU A 132 -10.48 -5.71 3.38
CA GLU A 132 -9.32 -4.95 3.81
C GLU A 132 -8.54 -5.67 4.90
N PHE A 133 -7.25 -5.86 4.66
CA PHE A 133 -6.29 -6.43 5.58
C PHE A 133 -5.77 -5.34 6.53
N LYS A 134 -5.91 -5.55 7.83
CA LYS A 134 -5.52 -4.58 8.87
C LYS A 134 -6.13 -3.19 8.63
N GLY A 135 -7.43 -3.13 8.37
CA GLY A 135 -8.13 -1.88 8.06
C GLY A 135 -8.00 -0.81 9.15
N GLU A 136 -7.91 -1.24 10.40
CA GLU A 136 -7.74 -0.35 11.57
C GLU A 136 -6.29 0.06 11.84
N PHE A 137 -5.31 -0.58 11.18
CA PHE A 137 -3.90 -0.32 11.36
C PHE A 137 -3.32 0.40 10.14
N ASP A 138 -2.91 1.65 10.32
CA ASP A 138 -2.43 2.56 9.27
C ASP A 138 -3.40 2.77 8.10
N ALA A 139 -4.08 3.88 8.08
CA ALA A 139 -5.03 4.26 7.02
C ALA A 139 -4.36 4.78 5.73
N GLN A 140 -3.04 5.03 5.75
CA GLN A 140 -2.32 5.58 4.59
C GLN A 140 -1.96 4.53 3.56
N THR A 141 -1.76 3.27 4.01
CA THR A 141 -1.45 2.14 3.13
C THR A 141 -2.61 1.15 3.15
N LEU A 142 -3.27 0.98 2.03
CA LEU A 142 -4.36 0.03 1.85
C LEU A 142 -3.80 -1.32 1.40
N CYS A 143 -4.21 -2.37 2.09
CA CYS A 143 -3.93 -3.75 1.70
C CYS A 143 -5.21 -4.56 1.83
N GLY A 144 -5.47 -5.49 0.94
CA GLY A 144 -6.64 -6.34 1.06
C GLY A 144 -6.88 -7.21 -0.16
N HIS A 145 -7.85 -8.11 -0.04
CA HIS A 145 -8.24 -9.01 -1.11
C HIS A 145 -9.46 -8.48 -1.86
N LEU A 146 -9.45 -8.63 -3.16
CA LEU A 146 -10.56 -8.34 -4.04
C LEU A 146 -10.61 -9.32 -5.21
N GLN A 147 -11.62 -9.24 -6.03
CA GLN A 147 -11.70 -10.00 -7.29
C GLN A 147 -11.88 -9.05 -8.47
N ILE A 148 -11.28 -9.40 -9.59
CA ILE A 148 -11.47 -8.74 -10.89
C ILE A 148 -11.93 -9.79 -11.89
N GLN A 149 -13.17 -9.69 -12.34
CA GLN A 149 -13.82 -10.66 -13.23
C GLN A 149 -13.63 -12.12 -12.77
N GLY A 150 -13.98 -12.37 -11.50
CA GLY A 150 -13.88 -13.65 -10.84
C GLY A 150 -12.45 -14.11 -10.51
N ARG A 151 -11.43 -13.28 -10.67
CA ARG A 151 -10.05 -13.60 -10.39
C ARG A 151 -9.61 -12.95 -9.06
N PRO A 152 -9.27 -13.75 -8.04
CA PRO A 152 -8.80 -13.22 -6.77
C PRO A 152 -7.41 -12.58 -6.94
N CYS A 153 -7.21 -11.43 -6.33
CA CYS A 153 -5.93 -10.74 -6.25
C CYS A 153 -5.76 -10.00 -4.92
N GLY A 154 -4.51 -9.82 -4.52
CA GLY A 154 -4.13 -8.96 -3.43
C GLY A 154 -3.91 -7.54 -3.96
N PHE A 155 -4.50 -6.57 -3.30
CA PHE A 155 -4.41 -5.15 -3.65
C PHE A 155 -3.53 -4.42 -2.64
N ILE A 156 -2.64 -3.56 -3.13
CA ILE A 156 -1.86 -2.61 -2.33
C ILE A 156 -1.99 -1.23 -2.96
N GLY A 157 -2.44 -0.25 -2.18
CA GLY A 157 -2.62 1.13 -2.62
C GLY A 157 -2.24 2.14 -1.54
N ASN A 158 -2.27 3.41 -1.89
CA ASN A 158 -1.90 4.49 -0.99
C ASN A 158 -2.97 5.57 -0.94
N ASN A 159 -3.24 6.05 0.28
CA ASN A 159 -4.00 7.28 0.54
C ASN A 159 -3.08 8.45 0.92
N GLY A 160 -1.76 8.22 0.90
CA GLY A 160 -0.77 9.20 1.29
C GLY A 160 0.65 8.63 1.34
N PRO A 161 1.56 9.22 2.14
CA PRO A 161 2.91 8.73 2.29
C PRO A 161 2.94 7.36 3.02
N ILE A 162 3.95 6.57 2.72
CA ILE A 162 4.16 5.26 3.34
C ILE A 162 4.77 5.46 4.72
N THR A 163 4.02 5.15 5.77
CA THR A 163 4.46 5.19 7.16
C THR A 163 5.27 3.94 7.55
N PRO A 164 6.00 3.92 8.68
CA PRO A 164 6.61 2.70 9.20
C PRO A 164 5.61 1.57 9.41
N GLN A 165 4.41 1.89 9.92
CA GLN A 165 3.31 0.96 10.13
C GLN A 165 2.77 0.45 8.80
N GLY A 166 2.52 1.34 7.84
CA GLY A 166 2.06 0.99 6.50
C GLY A 166 3.05 0.10 5.75
N ALA A 167 4.34 0.37 5.85
CA ALA A 167 5.39 -0.46 5.28
C ALA A 167 5.40 -1.87 5.89
N SER A 168 5.22 -1.98 7.22
CA SER A 168 5.13 -3.27 7.92
C SER A 168 3.89 -4.06 7.52
N LYS A 169 2.72 -3.39 7.45
CA LYS A 169 1.45 -3.93 6.98
C LYS A 169 1.58 -4.51 5.56
N ALA A 170 2.10 -3.69 4.64
CA ALA A 170 2.26 -4.09 3.25
C ALA A 170 3.27 -5.25 3.09
N ALA A 171 4.40 -5.22 3.81
CA ALA A 171 5.38 -6.29 3.77
C ALA A 171 4.78 -7.65 4.15
N GLN A 172 4.00 -7.69 5.23
CA GLN A 172 3.31 -8.90 5.67
C GLN A 172 2.28 -9.36 4.63
N PHE A 173 1.47 -8.43 4.12
CA PHE A 173 0.43 -8.76 3.15
C PHE A 173 1.01 -9.32 1.83
N ILE A 174 2.11 -8.75 1.33
CA ILE A 174 2.82 -9.25 0.15
C ILE A 174 3.30 -10.68 0.37
N GLN A 175 3.87 -10.98 1.55
CA GLN A 175 4.31 -12.34 1.89
C GLN A 175 3.15 -13.33 1.96
N LEU A 176 2.01 -12.93 2.53
CA LEU A 176 0.79 -13.76 2.55
C LEU A 176 0.30 -14.07 1.13
N CYS A 177 0.26 -13.07 0.26
CA CYS A 177 -0.12 -13.26 -1.13
C CYS A 177 0.85 -14.18 -1.88
N ASP A 178 2.17 -14.05 -1.64
CA ASP A 178 3.15 -14.95 -2.26
C ASP A 178 2.99 -16.40 -1.79
N GLN A 179 2.76 -16.63 -0.48
CA GLN A 179 2.51 -17.95 0.08
C GLN A 179 1.23 -18.59 -0.46
N SER A 180 0.16 -17.81 -0.57
CA SER A 180 -1.14 -18.28 -1.10
C SER A 180 -1.21 -18.30 -2.63
N GLN A 181 -0.12 -17.97 -3.32
CA GLN A 181 -0.07 -17.88 -4.79
C GLN A 181 -1.13 -16.92 -5.35
N THR A 182 -1.42 -15.84 -4.61
CA THR A 182 -2.36 -14.79 -5.01
C THR A 182 -1.62 -13.68 -5.75
N PRO A 183 -1.95 -13.37 -7.01
CA PRO A 183 -1.33 -12.26 -7.75
C PRO A 183 -1.50 -10.93 -7.05
N LEU A 184 -0.53 -10.02 -7.20
CA LEU A 184 -0.48 -8.73 -6.54
C LEU A 184 -0.78 -7.59 -7.51
N LEU A 185 -1.60 -6.66 -7.07
CA LEU A 185 -1.98 -5.45 -7.79
C LEU A 185 -1.55 -4.22 -6.98
N PHE A 186 -0.68 -3.40 -7.53
CA PHE A 186 -0.17 -2.19 -6.91
C PHE A 186 -0.76 -0.94 -7.56
N PHE A 187 -1.40 -0.08 -6.77
CA PHE A 187 -1.90 1.22 -7.23
C PHE A 187 -1.11 2.34 -6.54
N HIS A 188 -0.31 3.06 -7.34
CA HIS A 188 0.53 4.13 -6.80
C HIS A 188 -0.24 5.44 -6.67
N ASN A 189 -0.34 5.93 -5.44
CA ASN A 189 -0.77 7.28 -5.11
C ASN A 189 -0.06 7.75 -3.83
N THR A 190 1.26 7.89 -3.90
CA THR A 190 2.08 8.25 -2.75
C THR A 190 3.12 9.33 -3.08
N THR A 191 3.42 10.16 -2.10
CA THR A 191 4.53 11.12 -2.14
C THR A 191 5.87 10.52 -1.74
N GLY A 192 5.91 9.21 -1.45
CA GLY A 192 7.07 8.48 -0.96
C GLY A 192 6.90 8.00 0.47
N PHE A 193 8.01 7.65 1.11
CA PHE A 193 8.00 7.33 2.54
C PHE A 193 7.78 8.60 3.38
N MET A 194 7.11 8.43 4.52
CA MET A 194 6.93 9.49 5.50
C MET A 194 8.30 9.97 6.02
N VAL A 195 8.49 11.27 5.98
CA VAL A 195 9.72 11.93 6.48
C VAL A 195 9.45 12.63 7.81
N GLY A 196 10.48 12.75 8.64
CA GLY A 196 10.41 13.46 9.92
C GLY A 196 11.05 12.66 11.04
N THR A 197 11.42 13.36 12.12
CA THR A 197 12.13 12.77 13.28
C THR A 197 11.37 11.59 13.89
N GLU A 198 10.04 11.72 14.03
CA GLU A 198 9.20 10.67 14.57
C GLU A 198 9.23 9.41 13.68
N SER A 199 9.07 9.57 12.36
CA SER A 199 9.11 8.46 11.41
C SER A 199 10.47 7.74 11.41
N GLU A 200 11.58 8.51 11.48
CA GLU A 200 12.92 7.95 11.59
C GLU A 200 13.11 7.16 12.89
N GLN A 201 12.65 7.71 14.03
CA GLN A 201 12.72 7.05 15.33
C GLN A 201 11.85 5.77 15.39
N GLN A 202 10.74 5.74 14.67
CA GLN A 202 9.91 4.54 14.49
C GLN A 202 10.50 3.54 13.50
N GLY A 203 11.64 3.84 12.89
CA GLY A 203 12.38 2.92 12.03
C GLY A 203 11.85 2.80 10.60
N VAL A 204 11.43 3.92 9.99
CA VAL A 204 10.92 3.95 8.59
C VAL A 204 11.88 3.29 7.60
N ILE A 205 13.20 3.47 7.77
CA ILE A 205 14.21 2.83 6.91
C ILE A 205 14.14 1.31 7.03
N LYS A 206 14.07 0.78 8.26
CA LYS A 206 14.01 -0.66 8.51
C LYS A 206 12.70 -1.29 8.01
N HIS A 207 11.57 -0.65 8.26
CA HIS A 207 10.27 -1.14 7.82
C HIS A 207 10.09 -0.98 6.31
N GLY A 208 10.53 0.13 5.74
CA GLY A 208 10.56 0.34 4.29
C GLY A 208 11.43 -0.68 3.57
N ALA A 209 12.62 -1.00 4.09
CA ALA A 209 13.49 -2.03 3.54
C ALA A 209 12.80 -3.41 3.53
N LYS A 210 12.04 -3.76 4.58
CA LYS A 210 11.27 -5.02 4.61
C LYS A 210 10.18 -5.06 3.55
N MET A 211 9.48 -3.94 3.31
CA MET A 211 8.48 -3.85 2.25
C MET A 211 9.12 -4.04 0.88
N ILE A 212 10.22 -3.35 0.60
CA ILE A 212 10.97 -3.50 -0.66
C ILE A 212 11.48 -4.94 -0.84
N GLN A 213 11.99 -5.56 0.23
CA GLN A 213 12.42 -6.96 0.19
C GLN A 213 11.24 -7.91 -0.09
N ALA A 214 10.07 -7.68 0.50
CA ALA A 214 8.89 -8.47 0.23
C ALA A 214 8.47 -8.39 -1.25
N VAL A 215 8.44 -7.16 -1.82
CA VAL A 215 8.15 -6.96 -3.25
C VAL A 215 9.18 -7.66 -4.14
N ALA A 216 10.48 -7.50 -3.82
CA ALA A 216 11.57 -8.06 -4.63
C ALA A 216 11.59 -9.60 -4.63
N ASN A 217 11.18 -10.22 -3.52
CA ASN A 217 11.19 -11.67 -3.37
C ASN A 217 9.85 -12.35 -3.72
N ALA A 218 8.77 -11.58 -3.89
CA ALA A 218 7.48 -12.14 -4.29
C ALA A 218 7.55 -12.72 -5.71
N ARG A 219 7.18 -13.99 -5.85
CA ARG A 219 7.22 -14.77 -7.11
C ARG A 219 5.89 -14.75 -7.85
N VAL A 220 4.81 -14.37 -7.17
CA VAL A 220 3.51 -14.21 -7.81
C VAL A 220 3.52 -13.07 -8.83
N PRO A 221 2.66 -13.11 -9.87
CA PRO A 221 2.53 -12.01 -10.82
C PRO A 221 2.25 -10.69 -10.10
N LYS A 222 2.99 -9.64 -10.46
CA LYS A 222 2.85 -8.27 -9.94
C LYS A 222 2.44 -7.36 -11.07
N LEU A 223 1.31 -6.67 -10.93
CA LEU A 223 0.83 -5.66 -11.87
C LEU A 223 0.79 -4.31 -11.16
N THR A 224 1.23 -3.27 -11.83
CA THR A 224 1.30 -1.93 -11.28
C THR A 224 0.53 -0.94 -12.13
N ILE A 225 -0.32 -0.12 -11.50
CA ILE A 225 -0.98 1.02 -12.13
C ILE A 225 -0.60 2.29 -11.36
N VAL A 226 -0.01 3.25 -12.04
CA VAL A 226 0.27 4.57 -11.45
C VAL A 226 -0.97 5.43 -11.64
N VAL A 227 -1.78 5.53 -10.60
CA VAL A 227 -3.08 6.24 -10.63
C VAL A 227 -2.97 7.69 -10.17
N GLY A 228 -1.90 8.03 -9.46
CA GLY A 228 -1.62 9.36 -8.93
C GLY A 228 -0.12 9.62 -8.82
N GLY A 229 0.35 10.05 -7.66
CA GLY A 229 1.77 10.29 -7.39
C GLY A 229 2.56 8.99 -7.20
N SER A 230 3.78 8.96 -7.72
CA SER A 230 4.75 7.88 -7.48
C SER A 230 6.15 8.47 -7.35
N TYR A 231 6.58 8.74 -6.10
CA TYR A 231 7.78 9.50 -5.85
C TYR A 231 8.84 8.73 -5.06
N GLY A 232 10.10 8.97 -5.44
CA GLY A 232 11.30 8.54 -4.72
C GLY A 232 11.34 7.03 -4.43
N ALA A 233 11.78 6.67 -3.23
CA ALA A 233 11.85 5.27 -2.79
C ALA A 233 10.47 4.60 -2.64
N GLY A 234 9.38 5.40 -2.54
CA GLY A 234 8.01 4.88 -2.56
C GLY A 234 7.66 4.16 -3.86
N ASN A 235 8.22 4.62 -4.99
CA ASN A 235 8.07 3.92 -6.27
C ASN A 235 8.60 2.48 -6.20
N TYR A 236 9.76 2.25 -5.59
CA TYR A 236 10.30 0.90 -5.40
C TYR A 236 9.42 0.07 -4.46
N ALA A 237 9.03 0.64 -3.31
CA ALA A 237 8.20 -0.05 -2.33
C ALA A 237 6.85 -0.51 -2.90
N MET A 238 6.32 0.23 -3.86
CA MET A 238 5.06 -0.05 -4.55
C MET A 238 5.23 -0.83 -5.85
N CYS A 239 6.35 -1.53 -6.03
CA CYS A 239 6.63 -2.32 -7.23
C CYS A 239 6.68 -1.48 -8.52
N GLY A 240 7.44 -0.38 -8.51
CA GLY A 240 7.75 0.37 -9.73
C GLY A 240 8.69 -0.38 -10.66
N ARG A 241 9.02 0.23 -11.81
CA ARG A 241 9.82 -0.40 -12.88
C ARG A 241 11.10 -1.09 -12.38
N GLY A 242 11.76 -0.52 -11.38
CA GLY A 242 13.00 -1.08 -10.81
C GLY A 242 12.85 -2.40 -10.05
N LEU A 243 11.62 -2.80 -9.68
CA LEU A 243 11.33 -4.09 -9.02
C LEU A 243 10.56 -5.06 -9.92
N ASP A 244 10.63 -4.82 -11.22
CA ASP A 244 10.25 -5.76 -12.25
C ASP A 244 8.80 -6.27 -12.12
N PRO A 245 7.80 -5.35 -12.13
CA PRO A 245 6.42 -5.77 -12.29
C PRO A 245 6.25 -6.45 -13.65
N ARG A 246 5.31 -7.38 -13.76
CA ARG A 246 4.97 -8.04 -15.02
C ARG A 246 4.56 -7.02 -16.07
N PHE A 247 3.75 -6.03 -15.64
CA PHE A 247 3.39 -4.83 -16.39
C PHE A 247 3.24 -3.66 -15.43
N ILE A 248 3.54 -2.47 -15.93
CA ILE A 248 3.31 -1.20 -15.26
C ILE A 248 2.67 -0.21 -16.24
N PHE A 249 1.50 0.30 -15.90
CA PHE A 249 0.78 1.29 -16.69
C PHE A 249 0.57 2.56 -15.90
N ALA A 250 0.33 3.65 -16.60
CA ALA A 250 0.08 4.94 -15.99
C ALA A 250 -1.26 5.53 -16.46
N TRP A 251 -2.01 6.14 -15.54
CA TRP A 251 -3.14 6.97 -15.91
C TRP A 251 -2.65 8.35 -16.36
N PRO A 252 -3.35 9.05 -17.27
CA PRO A 252 -2.87 10.30 -17.86
C PRO A 252 -2.58 11.42 -16.85
N ASN A 253 -3.29 11.43 -15.71
CA ASN A 253 -3.12 12.40 -14.62
C ASN A 253 -1.92 12.09 -13.71
N SER A 254 -1.33 10.89 -13.81
CA SER A 254 -0.30 10.43 -12.87
C SER A 254 1.03 11.19 -13.01
N ARG A 255 1.83 11.12 -11.95
CA ARG A 255 3.14 11.77 -11.85
C ARG A 255 4.16 10.82 -11.29
N THR A 256 5.33 10.74 -11.94
CA THR A 256 6.47 9.93 -11.49
C THR A 256 7.73 10.76 -11.47
N ALA A 257 8.37 10.89 -10.30
CA ALA A 257 9.65 11.60 -10.16
C ALA A 257 10.38 11.17 -8.89
N VAL A 258 11.62 11.66 -8.74
CA VAL A 258 12.41 11.46 -7.50
C VAL A 258 11.75 12.18 -6.32
N MET A 259 11.23 13.39 -6.55
CA MET A 259 10.47 14.20 -5.60
C MET A 259 9.62 15.22 -6.34
N GLY A 260 8.65 15.83 -5.68
CA GLY A 260 7.85 16.91 -6.25
C GLY A 260 8.71 18.14 -6.59
N GLY A 261 8.39 18.84 -7.69
CA GLY A 261 9.18 19.96 -8.17
C GLY A 261 9.37 21.08 -7.13
N ALA A 262 8.32 21.43 -6.43
CA ALA A 262 8.38 22.44 -5.37
C ALA A 262 9.32 22.04 -4.20
N GLN A 263 9.34 20.77 -3.83
CA GLN A 263 10.27 20.26 -2.81
C GLN A 263 11.72 20.33 -3.31
N ALA A 264 11.97 19.89 -4.54
CA ALA A 264 13.30 19.89 -5.13
C ALA A 264 13.86 21.31 -5.24
N GLY A 265 13.03 22.26 -5.67
CA GLY A 265 13.41 23.68 -5.72
C GLY A 265 13.83 24.21 -4.36
N LYS A 266 13.04 23.93 -3.32
CA LYS A 266 13.36 24.32 -1.92
C LYS A 266 14.65 23.67 -1.41
N VAL A 267 14.85 22.36 -1.65
CA VAL A 267 16.09 21.65 -1.25
C VAL A 267 17.29 22.29 -1.90
N LEU A 268 17.22 22.56 -3.22
CA LEU A 268 18.32 23.18 -3.95
C LEU A 268 18.64 24.59 -3.46
N ARG A 269 17.60 25.37 -3.12
CA ARG A 269 17.75 26.69 -2.48
C ARG A 269 18.51 26.56 -1.16
N ILE A 270 18.06 25.72 -0.23
CA ILE A 270 18.69 25.52 1.08
C ILE A 270 20.16 25.10 0.94
N VAL A 271 20.44 24.15 0.04
CA VAL A 271 21.82 23.69 -0.22
C VAL A 271 22.70 24.81 -0.78
N THR A 272 22.15 25.65 -1.67
CA THR A 272 22.88 26.77 -2.28
C THR A 272 23.13 27.87 -1.24
N GLU A 273 22.16 28.22 -0.41
CA GLU A 273 22.33 29.15 0.71
C GLU A 273 23.42 28.70 1.68
N ALA A 274 23.36 27.44 2.10
CA ALA A 274 24.36 26.86 3.01
C ALA A 274 25.76 26.85 2.40
N LYS A 275 25.90 26.62 1.09
CA LYS A 275 27.18 26.67 0.38
C LYS A 275 27.75 28.10 0.36
N HIS A 276 26.93 29.12 0.09
CA HIS A 276 27.37 30.52 0.12
C HIS A 276 27.77 30.96 1.53
N ALA A 277 26.97 30.63 2.54
CA ALA A 277 27.28 30.92 3.93
C ALA A 277 28.60 30.29 4.38
N LYS A 278 28.89 29.03 3.98
CA LYS A 278 30.16 28.35 4.26
C LYS A 278 31.38 29.07 3.64
N ASN A 279 31.16 29.76 2.52
CA ASN A 279 32.21 30.54 1.84
C ASN A 279 32.26 32.01 2.32
N GLY A 280 31.53 32.37 3.36
CA GLY A 280 31.45 33.74 3.87
C GLY A 280 30.75 34.74 2.92
N GLN A 281 29.90 34.25 2.03
CA GLN A 281 29.17 35.04 1.04
C GLN A 281 27.66 34.94 1.32
N GLU A 282 26.92 36.02 1.06
CA GLU A 282 25.46 35.97 1.01
C GLU A 282 25.01 35.62 -0.42
N ALA A 283 24.07 34.71 -0.55
CA ALA A 283 23.47 34.40 -1.83
C ALA A 283 22.44 35.49 -2.22
N ASP A 284 22.41 35.90 -3.47
CA ASP A 284 21.40 36.80 -3.98
C ASP A 284 19.99 36.20 -3.89
N PRO A 285 19.04 36.78 -3.14
CA PRO A 285 17.70 36.25 -3.02
C PRO A 285 16.98 36.03 -4.36
N LYS A 286 17.18 36.95 -5.33
CA LYS A 286 16.56 36.83 -6.65
C LYS A 286 17.09 35.65 -7.44
N MET A 287 18.38 35.37 -7.33
CA MET A 287 19.00 34.19 -7.94
C MET A 287 18.45 32.92 -7.32
N LEU A 288 18.27 32.88 -6.00
CA LEU A 288 17.71 31.75 -5.28
C LEU A 288 16.24 31.49 -5.67
N ASP A 289 15.43 32.54 -5.75
CA ASP A 289 14.03 32.44 -6.18
C ASP A 289 13.91 31.91 -7.62
N MET A 290 14.75 32.41 -8.51
CA MET A 290 14.81 31.94 -9.89
C MET A 290 15.24 30.46 -9.96
N LEU A 291 16.27 30.08 -9.20
CA LEU A 291 16.76 28.70 -9.13
C LEU A 291 15.68 27.72 -8.63
N GLU A 292 14.98 28.11 -7.56
CA GLU A 292 13.85 27.34 -7.01
C GLU A 292 12.76 27.15 -8.06
N GLN A 293 12.33 28.23 -8.71
CA GLN A 293 11.26 28.22 -9.70
C GLN A 293 11.62 27.41 -10.95
N VAL A 294 12.80 27.60 -11.52
CA VAL A 294 13.27 26.86 -12.70
C VAL A 294 13.38 25.36 -12.41
N THR A 295 13.92 25.02 -11.23
CA THR A 295 14.03 23.61 -10.81
C THR A 295 12.67 22.96 -10.65
N ALA A 296 11.72 23.64 -9.99
CA ALA A 296 10.37 23.17 -9.82
C ALA A 296 9.67 22.92 -11.16
N GLN A 297 9.70 23.90 -12.05
CA GLN A 297 9.09 23.80 -13.39
C GLN A 297 9.68 22.65 -14.22
N LYS A 298 11.01 22.51 -14.20
CA LYS A 298 11.70 21.43 -14.94
C LYS A 298 11.25 20.06 -14.44
N LEU A 299 11.26 19.84 -13.12
CA LEU A 299 10.86 18.52 -12.55
C LEU A 299 9.37 18.25 -12.76
N ASP A 300 8.51 19.24 -12.60
CA ASP A 300 7.07 19.07 -12.81
C ASP A 300 6.77 18.72 -14.29
N SER A 301 7.44 19.37 -15.25
CA SER A 301 7.29 19.04 -16.68
C SER A 301 7.77 17.62 -17.02
N GLN A 302 8.83 17.15 -16.35
CA GLN A 302 9.41 15.83 -16.55
C GLN A 302 8.74 14.71 -15.71
N SER A 303 7.81 15.06 -14.82
CA SER A 303 7.09 14.09 -13.97
C SER A 303 5.82 13.54 -14.60
N THR A 304 5.34 14.14 -15.70
CA THR A 304 4.06 13.77 -16.30
C THR A 304 4.03 12.32 -16.80
N ALA A 305 2.87 11.69 -16.79
CA ALA A 305 2.68 10.36 -17.33
C ALA A 305 3.14 10.23 -18.79
N LEU A 306 2.83 11.23 -19.62
CA LEU A 306 3.28 11.27 -21.02
C LEU A 306 4.80 11.30 -21.15
N TYR A 307 5.49 12.09 -20.31
CA TYR A 307 6.94 12.13 -20.29
C TYR A 307 7.53 10.77 -19.86
N GLY A 308 6.95 10.14 -18.81
CA GLY A 308 7.36 8.83 -18.34
C GLY A 308 7.23 7.75 -19.42
N SER A 309 6.07 7.66 -20.07
CA SER A 309 5.82 6.73 -21.17
C SER A 309 6.75 6.97 -22.37
N ALA A 310 6.99 8.23 -22.74
CA ALA A 310 7.92 8.57 -23.82
C ALA A 310 9.38 8.12 -23.51
N ASN A 311 9.73 8.01 -22.23
CA ASN A 311 11.03 7.51 -21.78
C ASN A 311 11.03 6.03 -21.37
N LEU A 312 9.95 5.29 -21.67
CA LEU A 312 9.79 3.85 -21.36
C LEU A 312 9.88 3.52 -19.86
N TRP A 313 9.41 4.43 -19.01
CA TRP A 313 9.34 4.18 -17.56
C TRP A 313 8.14 3.29 -17.19
N ASP A 314 7.17 3.17 -18.10
CA ASP A 314 6.03 2.28 -18.03
C ASP A 314 5.81 1.53 -19.36
N ASP A 315 4.81 0.67 -19.41
CA ASP A 315 4.43 -0.10 -20.61
C ASP A 315 3.36 0.63 -21.42
N GLY A 316 2.93 1.80 -20.99
CA GLY A 316 2.04 2.71 -21.71
C GLY A 316 1.02 3.40 -20.81
N LEU A 317 0.38 4.40 -21.41
CA LEU A 317 -0.77 5.09 -20.81
C LEU A 317 -2.04 4.30 -21.08
N ILE A 318 -2.91 4.24 -20.09
CA ILE A 318 -4.23 3.61 -20.21
C ILE A 318 -5.33 4.58 -19.80
N ASP A 319 -6.48 4.47 -20.44
CA ASP A 319 -7.70 5.11 -19.95
C ASP A 319 -8.07 4.48 -18.57
N PRO A 320 -8.38 5.26 -17.55
CA PRO A 320 -8.82 4.72 -16.27
C PRO A 320 -9.94 3.70 -16.38
N ARG A 321 -10.86 3.87 -17.35
CA ARG A 321 -12.00 2.99 -17.61
C ARG A 321 -11.61 1.61 -18.15
N ASP A 322 -10.45 1.52 -18.81
CA ASP A 322 -9.95 0.24 -19.35
C ASP A 322 -9.23 -0.61 -18.30
N THR A 323 -8.97 -0.04 -17.12
CA THR A 323 -8.15 -0.67 -16.06
C THR A 323 -8.67 -2.06 -15.69
N ARG A 324 -9.98 -2.22 -15.46
CA ARG A 324 -10.58 -3.51 -15.05
C ARG A 324 -10.39 -4.59 -16.13
N THR A 325 -10.64 -4.25 -17.39
CA THR A 325 -10.49 -5.16 -18.53
C THR A 325 -9.03 -5.55 -18.74
N LEU A 326 -8.13 -4.55 -18.68
CA LEU A 326 -6.70 -4.77 -18.83
C LEU A 326 -6.15 -5.69 -17.73
N LEU A 327 -6.51 -5.46 -16.47
CA LEU A 327 -6.09 -6.29 -15.36
C LEU A 327 -6.52 -7.75 -15.55
N CYS A 328 -7.76 -7.99 -15.97
CA CYS A 328 -8.24 -9.35 -16.24
C CYS A 328 -7.43 -10.05 -17.34
N LEU A 329 -7.13 -9.36 -18.43
CA LEU A 329 -6.33 -9.89 -19.53
C LEU A 329 -4.91 -10.21 -19.12
N LEU A 330 -4.27 -9.32 -18.37
CA LEU A 330 -2.86 -9.46 -17.97
C LEU A 330 -2.62 -10.55 -16.91
N TYR A 331 -3.59 -10.85 -16.07
CA TYR A 331 -3.50 -11.98 -15.13
C TYR A 331 -3.40 -13.33 -15.83
N THR A 332 -3.92 -13.43 -17.06
CA THR A 332 -4.00 -14.70 -17.80
C THR A 332 -3.00 -14.80 -18.93
N SER A 333 -2.40 -13.68 -19.33
CA SER A 333 -1.38 -13.70 -20.37
C SER A 333 -0.09 -14.33 -19.83
N PRO A 334 0.54 -15.26 -20.56
CA PRO A 334 1.86 -15.75 -20.18
C PRO A 334 2.83 -14.57 -20.13
N SER A 335 3.73 -14.57 -19.15
CA SER A 335 4.82 -13.62 -19.11
C SER A 335 5.79 -13.92 -20.25
N PRO A 336 6.41 -12.91 -20.88
CA PRO A 336 7.53 -13.17 -21.78
C PRO A 336 8.68 -13.95 -21.15
N ARG A 337 8.64 -14.14 -19.83
CA ARG A 337 9.65 -14.84 -19.02
C ARG A 337 9.19 -16.19 -18.48
N ASP A 338 7.91 -16.56 -18.70
CA ASP A 338 7.37 -17.90 -18.41
C ASP A 338 7.65 -18.83 -19.62
#